data_61d13fd5d1fcec73c471331d205e5931
#
_entry.id   61d13fd5d1fcec73c471331d205e5931
#
_cell.length_a   1.000
_cell.length_b   1.000
_cell.length_c   1.000
_cell.angle_alpha   90.00
_cell.angle_beta   90.00
_cell.angle_gamma   90.00
#
_symmetry.space_group_name_H-M   'P 1'
#
loop_
_entity.id
_entity.type
_entity.pdbx_description
1 polymer ?
#
loop_
_entity_poly.entity_id
_entity_poly.type
_entity_poly.pdbx_seq_one_letter_code
_entity_poly.pdbx_strand_id
1 'polypeptide(L)'
;MLKTAAQEQLLPGDTLQAKWEFAQQAGYDAIELRGKGELHFAARLEELRRARKDGVVMPTVCVDMLHFFGAFDADRRRDALDQMKSQLTVIAEIGGVGAQTPASYGMFSRRLPPFEPPRSEEEDREILLTGLTELGEHARAEGVTLFLEPLNRYEDHMVNRLEQAADLIRTVGLDSVRIGIDSYHMNIEEADPAAVILAHAELIGHAQVSDSNRFQPGAGHLDWPAWLGALHTIGYDGHLALECRLTGDPVEAVRSVPAFLKRSGA
;
A
#
# COMPACT_ATOMS: atom_id res chain seq x y z
N MET A 1 13.31 12.75 10.08
CA MET A 1 13.45 12.54 8.62
C MET A 1 12.68 11.27 8.29
N LEU A 2 11.72 11.35 7.37
CA LEU A 2 10.95 10.19 6.93
C LEU A 2 11.84 9.25 6.10
N LYS A 3 11.67 7.95 6.32
CA LYS A 3 12.41 6.92 5.59
C LYS A 3 11.75 6.70 4.23
N THR A 4 12.52 6.25 3.25
CA THR A 4 12.01 5.97 1.90
C THR A 4 12.19 4.51 1.52
N ALA A 5 11.23 3.96 0.78
CA ALA A 5 11.32 2.66 0.15
C ALA A 5 10.95 2.77 -1.35
N ALA A 6 11.35 1.81 -2.14
CA ALA A 6 10.86 1.69 -3.51
C ALA A 6 10.30 0.29 -3.74
N GLN A 7 9.20 0.19 -4.49
CA GLN A 7 8.68 -1.11 -4.90
C GLN A 7 9.70 -1.86 -5.75
N GLU A 8 9.88 -3.16 -5.48
CA GLU A 8 10.94 -3.99 -6.06
C GLU A 8 10.93 -4.04 -7.60
N GLN A 9 9.77 -3.89 -8.23
CA GLN A 9 9.65 -3.90 -9.69
C GLN A 9 10.13 -2.60 -10.36
N LEU A 10 10.30 -1.52 -9.59
CA LEU A 10 10.84 -0.24 -10.08
C LEU A 10 12.37 -0.21 -10.05
N LEU A 11 12.96 -1.08 -9.25
CA LEU A 11 14.42 -1.12 -9.04
C LEU A 11 15.10 -1.97 -10.12
N PRO A 12 16.19 -1.48 -10.75
CA PRO A 12 16.98 -2.28 -11.65
C PRO A 12 17.74 -3.40 -10.92
N GLY A 13 17.95 -4.50 -11.61
CA GLY A 13 18.64 -5.69 -11.12
C GLY A 13 17.79 -6.94 -11.16
N ASP A 14 18.44 -8.09 -11.38
CA ASP A 14 17.79 -9.39 -11.54
C ASP A 14 17.57 -10.12 -10.20
N THR A 15 18.22 -9.66 -9.13
CA THR A 15 18.13 -10.24 -7.79
C THR A 15 17.75 -9.18 -6.75
N LEU A 16 17.16 -9.58 -5.64
CA LEU A 16 16.88 -8.67 -4.52
C LEU A 16 18.15 -7.99 -4.00
N GLN A 17 19.28 -8.67 -3.99
CA GLN A 17 20.56 -8.09 -3.58
C GLN A 17 20.99 -6.96 -4.52
N ALA A 18 20.95 -7.17 -5.84
CA ALA A 18 21.28 -6.14 -6.82
C ALA A 18 20.35 -4.94 -6.74
N LYS A 19 19.04 -5.19 -6.56
CA LYS A 19 18.04 -4.14 -6.32
C LYS A 19 18.33 -3.34 -5.04
N TRP A 20 18.73 -4.03 -3.98
CA TRP A 20 19.09 -3.40 -2.71
C TRP A 20 20.34 -2.53 -2.82
N GLU A 21 21.38 -3.00 -3.49
CA GLU A 21 22.60 -2.23 -3.75
C GLU A 21 22.28 -0.94 -4.53
N PHE A 22 21.42 -1.03 -5.55
CA PHE A 22 20.95 0.14 -6.27
C PHE A 22 20.12 1.07 -5.36
N ALA A 23 19.17 0.53 -4.58
CA ALA A 23 18.33 1.30 -3.68
C ALA A 23 19.17 2.11 -2.68
N GLN A 24 20.16 1.48 -2.05
CA GLN A 24 21.09 2.15 -1.13
C GLN A 24 21.89 3.27 -1.81
N GLN A 25 22.42 3.02 -3.00
CA GLN A 25 23.14 4.04 -3.80
C GLN A 25 22.25 5.21 -4.19
N ALA A 26 20.96 4.97 -4.43
CA ALA A 26 19.97 6.00 -4.73
C ALA A 26 19.47 6.75 -3.47
N GLY A 27 19.77 6.24 -2.26
CA GLY A 27 19.38 6.85 -1.00
C GLY A 27 18.07 6.34 -0.41
N TYR A 28 17.57 5.18 -0.85
CA TYR A 28 16.44 4.49 -0.20
C TYR A 28 16.88 3.71 1.03
N ASP A 29 15.98 3.62 2.01
CA ASP A 29 16.17 2.91 3.27
C ASP A 29 15.63 1.48 3.24
N ALA A 30 14.77 1.15 2.26
CA ALA A 30 14.10 -0.16 2.17
C ALA A 30 13.62 -0.47 0.75
N ILE A 31 13.21 -1.72 0.56
CA ILE A 31 12.45 -2.20 -0.60
C ILE A 31 11.06 -2.61 -0.13
N GLU A 32 10.00 -2.12 -0.79
CA GLU A 32 8.66 -2.68 -0.66
C GLU A 32 8.51 -3.84 -1.63
N LEU A 33 8.12 -5.01 -1.12
CA LEU A 33 7.99 -6.23 -1.92
C LEU A 33 6.71 -6.21 -2.77
N ARG A 34 6.72 -6.93 -3.88
CA ARG A 34 5.54 -7.17 -4.71
C ARG A 34 4.92 -8.52 -4.35
N GLY A 35 3.75 -8.49 -3.76
CA GLY A 35 2.98 -9.65 -3.31
C GLY A 35 2.21 -10.33 -4.42
N LYS A 36 2.89 -10.99 -5.36
CA LYS A 36 2.25 -11.71 -6.46
C LYS A 36 1.32 -12.80 -5.94
N GLY A 37 0.09 -12.80 -6.50
CA GLY A 37 -0.94 -13.80 -6.22
C GLY A 37 -0.58 -15.22 -6.64
N GLU A 38 -1.57 -16.13 -6.58
CA GLU A 38 -1.42 -17.56 -6.91
C GLU A 38 -0.29 -18.25 -6.11
N LEU A 39 -0.08 -17.82 -4.86
CA LEU A 39 1.00 -18.27 -3.97
C LEU A 39 2.43 -18.05 -4.49
N HIS A 40 2.61 -17.28 -5.56
CA HIS A 40 3.95 -16.96 -6.06
C HIS A 40 4.80 -16.22 -5.02
N PHE A 41 4.18 -15.36 -4.19
CA PHE A 41 4.91 -14.68 -3.12
C PHE A 41 5.39 -15.68 -2.05
N ALA A 42 4.56 -16.63 -1.65
CA ALA A 42 4.95 -17.67 -0.71
C ALA A 42 6.07 -18.58 -1.25
N ALA A 43 6.06 -18.87 -2.55
CA ALA A 43 7.11 -19.65 -3.19
C ALA A 43 8.49 -18.98 -3.12
N ARG A 44 8.55 -17.66 -2.89
CA ARG A 44 9.80 -16.88 -2.73
C ARG A 44 10.38 -16.91 -1.33
N LEU A 45 9.74 -17.55 -0.35
CA LEU A 45 10.12 -17.45 1.06
C LEU A 45 11.62 -17.71 1.32
N GLU A 46 12.20 -18.73 0.69
CA GLU A 46 13.63 -19.04 0.85
C GLU A 46 14.56 -17.97 0.23
N GLU A 47 14.13 -17.35 -0.88
CA GLU A 47 14.82 -16.20 -1.46
C GLU A 47 14.79 -15.00 -0.51
N LEU A 48 13.59 -14.68 0.02
CA LEU A 48 13.35 -13.55 0.93
C LEU A 48 14.12 -13.72 2.25
N ARG A 49 14.15 -14.92 2.83
CA ARG A 49 14.93 -15.24 4.03
C ARG A 49 16.43 -15.03 3.79
N ARG A 50 16.95 -15.43 2.64
CA ARG A 50 18.36 -15.16 2.27
C ARG A 50 18.62 -13.67 2.12
N ALA A 51 17.80 -12.97 1.35
CA ALA A 51 17.94 -11.54 1.16
C ALA A 51 17.96 -10.79 2.49
N ARG A 52 17.03 -11.12 3.42
CA ARG A 52 17.06 -10.56 4.78
C ARG A 52 18.35 -10.85 5.52
N LYS A 53 18.84 -12.09 5.50
CA LYS A 53 20.10 -12.48 6.13
C LYS A 53 21.29 -11.70 5.57
N ASP A 54 21.24 -11.38 4.28
CA ASP A 54 22.25 -10.61 3.57
C ASP A 54 22.07 -9.07 3.75
N GLY A 55 21.12 -8.66 4.62
CA GLY A 55 20.94 -7.28 5.04
C GLY A 55 19.94 -6.46 4.20
N VAL A 56 19.17 -7.09 3.30
CA VAL A 56 18.10 -6.40 2.57
C VAL A 56 16.97 -6.03 3.53
N VAL A 57 16.58 -4.77 3.55
CA VAL A 57 15.49 -4.24 4.37
C VAL A 57 14.19 -4.28 3.58
N MET A 58 13.23 -5.11 4.01
CA MET A 58 11.96 -5.37 3.33
C MET A 58 10.79 -5.27 4.32
N PRO A 59 10.37 -4.05 4.68
CA PRO A 59 9.38 -3.85 5.75
C PRO A 59 7.96 -4.22 5.34
N THR A 60 7.59 -4.00 4.08
CA THR A 60 6.21 -4.11 3.61
C THR A 60 6.10 -4.86 2.30
N VAL A 61 4.90 -5.38 2.04
CA VAL A 61 4.50 -5.94 0.75
C VAL A 61 3.23 -5.25 0.27
N CYS A 62 3.24 -4.80 -0.98
CA CYS A 62 2.05 -4.36 -1.70
C CYS A 62 1.52 -5.52 -2.55
N VAL A 63 0.25 -5.84 -2.38
CA VAL A 63 -0.35 -7.00 -3.05
C VAL A 63 -0.51 -6.77 -4.56
N ASP A 64 -0.29 -7.83 -5.33
CA ASP A 64 -0.51 -7.91 -6.78
C ASP A 64 -1.27 -9.20 -7.09
N MET A 65 -2.58 -9.18 -6.81
CA MET A 65 -3.47 -10.33 -6.91
C MET A 65 -4.57 -10.10 -7.94
N LEU A 66 -5.15 -11.18 -8.46
CA LEU A 66 -6.26 -11.11 -9.41
C LEU A 66 -7.61 -10.85 -8.72
N HIS A 67 -7.73 -11.21 -7.45
CA HIS A 67 -8.94 -11.08 -6.65
C HIS A 67 -8.64 -10.36 -5.34
N PHE A 68 -9.63 -9.65 -4.84
CA PHE A 68 -9.57 -8.91 -3.58
C PHE A 68 -10.73 -9.33 -2.68
N PHE A 69 -10.61 -9.08 -1.40
CA PHE A 69 -11.57 -9.57 -0.40
C PHE A 69 -12.97 -8.91 -0.51
N GLY A 70 -13.12 -7.84 -1.31
CA GLY A 70 -14.39 -7.26 -1.70
C GLY A 70 -15.03 -7.89 -2.95
N ALA A 71 -14.43 -8.89 -3.59
CA ALA A 71 -14.95 -9.49 -4.81
C ALA A 71 -16.43 -9.89 -4.72
N PHE A 72 -17.19 -9.75 -5.82
CA PHE A 72 -18.61 -10.11 -5.84
C PHE A 72 -18.85 -11.62 -5.76
N ASP A 73 -17.99 -12.40 -6.36
CA ASP A 73 -18.00 -13.86 -6.31
C ASP A 73 -17.44 -14.38 -4.99
N ALA A 74 -18.14 -15.32 -4.33
CA ALA A 74 -17.78 -15.84 -3.02
C ALA A 74 -16.48 -16.67 -3.05
N ASP A 75 -16.26 -17.45 -4.11
CA ASP A 75 -15.05 -18.27 -4.24
C ASP A 75 -13.81 -17.39 -4.47
N ARG A 76 -13.96 -16.33 -5.27
CA ARG A 76 -12.90 -15.31 -5.46
C ARG A 76 -12.59 -14.54 -4.18
N ARG A 77 -13.59 -14.23 -3.36
CA ARG A 77 -13.35 -13.64 -2.03
C ARG A 77 -12.56 -14.59 -1.14
N ARG A 78 -12.96 -15.86 -1.09
CA ARG A 78 -12.24 -16.87 -0.30
C ARG A 78 -10.80 -17.00 -0.75
N ASP A 79 -10.58 -17.13 -2.06
CA ASP A 79 -9.24 -17.18 -2.66
C ASP A 79 -8.40 -15.94 -2.27
N ALA A 80 -8.97 -14.74 -2.39
CA ALA A 80 -8.28 -13.51 -2.01
C ALA A 80 -7.89 -13.46 -0.52
N LEU A 81 -8.79 -13.90 0.37
CA LEU A 81 -8.52 -13.97 1.80
C LEU A 81 -7.40 -14.97 2.11
N ASP A 82 -7.40 -16.13 1.48
CA ASP A 82 -6.38 -17.17 1.71
C ASP A 82 -5.02 -16.73 1.17
N GLN A 83 -4.97 -16.09 -0.01
CA GLN A 83 -3.75 -15.53 -0.56
C GLN A 83 -3.21 -14.38 0.31
N MET A 84 -4.09 -13.49 0.79
CA MET A 84 -3.69 -12.39 1.65
C MET A 84 -3.11 -12.86 2.98
N LYS A 85 -3.71 -13.88 3.60
CA LYS A 85 -3.17 -14.53 4.81
C LYS A 85 -1.77 -15.12 4.54
N SER A 86 -1.60 -15.79 3.40
CA SER A 86 -0.29 -16.30 3.00
C SER A 86 0.76 -15.18 2.89
N GLN A 87 0.39 -14.02 2.35
CA GLN A 87 1.31 -12.89 2.25
C GLN A 87 1.65 -12.30 3.63
N LEU A 88 0.67 -12.18 4.53
CA LEU A 88 0.88 -11.75 5.92
C LEU A 88 1.82 -12.69 6.68
N THR A 89 1.66 -14.01 6.52
CA THR A 89 2.58 -14.98 7.11
C THR A 89 3.99 -14.84 6.55
N VAL A 90 4.15 -14.70 5.23
CA VAL A 90 5.48 -14.56 4.61
C VAL A 90 6.18 -13.28 5.07
N ILE A 91 5.47 -12.14 5.12
CA ILE A 91 6.07 -10.89 5.57
C ILE A 91 6.47 -10.93 7.04
N ALA A 92 5.69 -11.60 7.89
CA ALA A 92 6.01 -11.84 9.29
C ALA A 92 7.29 -12.69 9.44
N GLU A 93 7.40 -13.78 8.69
CA GLU A 93 8.54 -14.70 8.71
C GLU A 93 9.88 -14.02 8.36
N ILE A 94 9.85 -13.04 7.48
CA ILE A 94 11.04 -12.25 7.14
C ILE A 94 11.21 -11.02 8.03
N GLY A 95 10.35 -10.84 9.05
CA GLY A 95 10.36 -9.74 10.03
C GLY A 95 10.03 -8.39 9.43
N GLY A 96 9.15 -8.38 8.46
CA GLY A 96 8.53 -7.17 7.98
C GLY A 96 7.42 -6.68 8.92
N VAL A 97 6.78 -5.58 8.53
CA VAL A 97 5.78 -4.87 9.34
C VAL A 97 4.36 -5.22 8.93
N GLY A 98 4.12 -5.44 7.63
CA GLY A 98 2.76 -5.71 7.17
C GLY A 98 2.59 -5.74 5.65
N ALA A 99 1.33 -5.89 5.25
CA ALA A 99 0.92 -5.99 3.85
C ALA A 99 -0.20 -5.00 3.53
N GLN A 100 -0.11 -4.33 2.38
CA GLN A 100 -1.12 -3.39 1.88
C GLN A 100 -2.00 -4.06 0.84
N THR A 101 -3.32 -3.82 0.94
CA THR A 101 -4.33 -4.29 0.00
C THR A 101 -5.48 -3.29 -0.13
N PRO A 102 -6.02 -3.04 -1.33
CA PRO A 102 -7.32 -2.41 -1.47
C PRO A 102 -8.46 -3.38 -1.14
N ALA A 103 -9.67 -2.86 -1.00
CA ALA A 103 -10.89 -3.64 -0.86
C ALA A 103 -11.25 -4.39 -2.15
N SER A 104 -11.13 -3.70 -3.29
CA SER A 104 -11.32 -4.23 -4.64
C SER A 104 -10.45 -3.47 -5.64
N TYR A 105 -10.37 -3.96 -6.88
CA TYR A 105 -9.65 -3.28 -7.94
C TYR A 105 -10.31 -3.52 -9.30
N GLY A 106 -10.64 -2.45 -9.99
CA GLY A 106 -11.06 -2.44 -11.40
C GLY A 106 -12.43 -3.03 -11.72
N MET A 107 -13.14 -3.63 -10.76
CA MET A 107 -14.34 -4.40 -11.01
C MET A 107 -15.53 -3.54 -11.45
N PHE A 108 -15.85 -2.49 -10.68
CA PHE A 108 -16.95 -1.56 -10.97
C PHE A 108 -16.53 -0.12 -10.70
N SER A 109 -15.37 0.26 -11.27
CA SER A 109 -15.00 1.66 -11.23
C SER A 109 -16.12 2.50 -11.90
N ARG A 110 -16.54 3.58 -11.26
CA ARG A 110 -17.61 4.46 -11.75
C ARG A 110 -17.16 5.32 -12.94
N ARG A 111 -16.54 4.68 -13.93
CA ARG A 111 -16.02 5.37 -15.13
C ARG A 111 -17.10 5.79 -16.09
N LEU A 112 -18.10 4.93 -16.26
CA LEU A 112 -19.20 5.12 -17.22
C LEU A 112 -20.53 4.80 -16.55
N PRO A 113 -21.43 5.75 -16.40
CA PRO A 113 -22.81 5.49 -16.02
C PRO A 113 -23.59 4.79 -17.16
N PRO A 114 -24.66 4.03 -16.86
CA PRO A 114 -25.11 3.71 -15.52
C PRO A 114 -24.18 2.70 -14.84
N PHE A 115 -23.86 2.95 -13.56
CA PHE A 115 -23.09 2.01 -12.73
C PHE A 115 -24.07 1.40 -11.73
N GLU A 116 -24.31 0.11 -11.84
CA GLU A 116 -25.19 -0.66 -10.96
C GLU A 116 -24.40 -1.85 -10.41
N PRO A 117 -23.79 -1.73 -9.22
CA PRO A 117 -23.10 -2.85 -8.59
C PRO A 117 -24.13 -3.95 -8.25
N PRO A 118 -23.72 -5.23 -8.26
CA PRO A 118 -24.62 -6.35 -7.96
C PRO A 118 -24.97 -6.47 -6.47
N ARG A 119 -24.40 -5.64 -5.62
CA ARG A 119 -24.68 -5.56 -4.17
C ARG A 119 -24.96 -4.12 -3.76
N SER A 120 -25.74 -3.95 -2.68
CA SER A 120 -25.93 -2.64 -2.04
C SER A 120 -24.67 -2.20 -1.28
N GLU A 121 -24.61 -0.93 -0.88
CA GLU A 121 -23.53 -0.41 -0.05
C GLU A 121 -23.49 -1.10 1.33
N GLU A 122 -24.65 -1.47 1.89
CA GLU A 122 -24.74 -2.21 3.15
C GLU A 122 -24.19 -3.62 3.02
N GLU A 123 -24.51 -4.34 1.94
CA GLU A 123 -23.96 -5.67 1.67
C GLU A 123 -22.45 -5.62 1.43
N ASP A 124 -21.96 -4.62 0.70
CA ASP A 124 -20.53 -4.40 0.52
C ASP A 124 -19.83 -4.15 1.88
N ARG A 125 -20.44 -3.28 2.73
CA ARG A 125 -19.93 -3.01 4.07
C ARG A 125 -19.83 -4.28 4.93
N GLU A 126 -20.84 -5.11 4.97
CA GLU A 126 -20.84 -6.37 5.74
C GLU A 126 -19.73 -7.32 5.28
N ILE A 127 -19.53 -7.44 3.97
CA ILE A 127 -18.47 -8.27 3.39
C ILE A 127 -17.08 -7.70 3.74
N LEU A 128 -16.90 -6.40 3.65
CA LEU A 128 -15.65 -5.76 4.01
C LEU A 128 -15.31 -5.92 5.50
N LEU A 129 -16.29 -5.74 6.39
CA LEU A 129 -16.11 -5.94 7.82
C LEU A 129 -15.72 -7.39 8.14
N THR A 130 -16.39 -8.36 7.51
CA THR A 130 -16.07 -9.79 7.67
C THR A 130 -14.65 -10.10 7.21
N GLY A 131 -14.27 -9.63 6.02
CA GLY A 131 -12.93 -9.85 5.47
C GLY A 131 -11.83 -9.18 6.28
N LEU A 132 -12.04 -7.92 6.67
CA LEU A 132 -11.08 -7.18 7.52
C LEU A 132 -10.92 -7.80 8.89
N THR A 133 -12.00 -8.32 9.49
CA THR A 133 -11.91 -9.04 10.77
C THR A 133 -11.07 -10.30 10.63
N GLU A 134 -11.35 -11.13 9.62
CA GLU A 134 -10.61 -12.38 9.39
C GLU A 134 -9.13 -12.13 9.10
N LEU A 135 -8.82 -11.15 8.24
CA LEU A 135 -7.44 -10.79 7.89
C LEU A 135 -6.71 -10.11 9.07
N GLY A 136 -7.41 -9.25 9.81
CA GLY A 136 -6.86 -8.57 10.98
C GLY A 136 -6.54 -9.52 12.12
N GLU A 137 -7.39 -10.52 12.38
CA GLU A 137 -7.10 -11.57 13.37
C GLU A 137 -5.88 -12.40 12.97
N HIS A 138 -5.76 -12.72 11.68
CA HIS A 138 -4.57 -13.41 11.15
C HIS A 138 -3.32 -12.55 11.29
N ALA A 139 -3.37 -11.27 10.88
CA ALA A 139 -2.26 -10.34 11.02
C ALA A 139 -1.81 -10.19 12.48
N ARG A 140 -2.78 -10.11 13.41
CA ARG A 140 -2.50 -10.06 14.86
C ARG A 140 -1.80 -11.33 15.34
N ALA A 141 -2.23 -12.49 14.89
CA ALA A 141 -1.61 -13.77 15.26
C ALA A 141 -0.17 -13.89 14.74
N GLU A 142 0.12 -13.35 13.57
CA GLU A 142 1.46 -13.28 12.97
C GLU A 142 2.31 -12.11 13.50
N GLY A 143 1.73 -11.19 14.28
CA GLY A 143 2.44 -10.03 14.82
C GLY A 143 2.76 -8.94 13.78
N VAL A 144 1.97 -8.84 12.72
CA VAL A 144 2.09 -7.86 11.63
C VAL A 144 0.80 -7.06 11.44
N THR A 145 0.81 -6.12 10.51
CA THR A 145 -0.32 -5.21 10.24
C THR A 145 -0.87 -5.41 8.82
N LEU A 146 -2.19 -5.46 8.72
CA LEU A 146 -2.91 -5.30 7.46
C LEU A 146 -3.13 -3.80 7.20
N PHE A 147 -2.72 -3.30 6.05
CA PHE A 147 -2.99 -1.93 5.63
C PHE A 147 -4.09 -1.91 4.57
N LEU A 148 -5.27 -1.35 4.94
CA LEU A 148 -6.36 -1.12 3.99
C LEU A 148 -6.08 0.16 3.21
N GLU A 149 -6.01 0.05 1.90
CA GLU A 149 -5.76 1.17 1.02
C GLU A 149 -7.05 1.68 0.37
N PRO A 150 -7.45 2.93 0.60
CA PRO A 150 -8.45 3.60 -0.21
C PRO A 150 -7.90 3.91 -1.60
N LEU A 151 -8.55 3.39 -2.64
CA LEU A 151 -8.21 3.71 -4.03
C LEU A 151 -9.13 4.79 -4.59
N ASN A 152 -8.68 5.49 -5.62
CA ASN A 152 -9.52 6.46 -6.30
C ASN A 152 -10.73 5.79 -7.00
N ARG A 153 -11.79 6.58 -7.22
CA ARG A 153 -13.07 6.15 -7.82
C ARG A 153 -12.99 5.52 -9.21
N TYR A 154 -11.85 5.66 -9.89
CA TYR A 154 -11.64 5.06 -11.20
C TYR A 154 -11.07 3.64 -11.10
N GLU A 155 -10.59 3.24 -9.93
CA GLU A 155 -9.92 1.97 -9.67
C GLU A 155 -10.66 1.09 -8.66
N ASP A 156 -11.36 1.67 -7.69
CA ASP A 156 -12.24 0.97 -6.74
C ASP A 156 -13.61 1.69 -6.63
N HIS A 157 -14.64 0.96 -6.20
CA HIS A 157 -15.96 1.52 -5.94
C HIS A 157 -16.38 1.43 -4.47
N MET A 158 -15.63 0.72 -3.63
CA MET A 158 -16.01 0.41 -2.25
C MET A 158 -15.39 1.36 -1.23
N VAL A 159 -14.06 1.56 -1.29
CA VAL A 159 -13.32 2.38 -0.33
C VAL A 159 -12.44 3.37 -1.07
N ASN A 160 -12.88 4.63 -1.12
CA ASN A 160 -12.20 5.67 -1.88
C ASN A 160 -11.54 6.73 -0.97
N ARG A 161 -12.09 6.98 0.21
CA ARG A 161 -11.61 8.03 1.12
C ARG A 161 -11.14 7.45 2.45
N LEU A 162 -10.21 8.16 3.09
CA LEU A 162 -9.69 7.77 4.39
C LEU A 162 -10.79 7.66 5.46
N GLU A 163 -11.80 8.53 5.40
CA GLU A 163 -12.95 8.47 6.31
C GLU A 163 -13.69 7.13 6.23
N GLN A 164 -13.89 6.59 5.02
CA GLN A 164 -14.54 5.29 4.82
C GLN A 164 -13.70 4.14 5.40
N ALA A 165 -12.38 4.14 5.12
CA ALA A 165 -11.46 3.16 5.70
C ALA A 165 -11.42 3.26 7.24
N ALA A 166 -11.37 4.47 7.78
CA ALA A 166 -11.35 4.72 9.23
C ALA A 166 -12.62 4.18 9.92
N ASP A 167 -13.79 4.37 9.30
CA ASP A 167 -15.05 3.85 9.82
C ASP A 167 -15.07 2.32 9.87
N LEU A 168 -14.62 1.66 8.79
CA LEU A 168 -14.48 0.19 8.76
C LEU A 168 -13.50 -0.31 9.83
N ILE A 169 -12.31 0.30 9.93
CA ILE A 169 -11.27 -0.12 10.89
C ILE A 169 -11.71 0.07 12.33
N ARG A 170 -12.36 1.21 12.65
CA ARG A 170 -12.91 1.44 14.00
C ARG A 170 -14.03 0.45 14.33
N THR A 171 -14.84 0.05 13.35
CA THR A 171 -15.90 -0.94 13.53
C THR A 171 -15.29 -2.34 13.78
N VAL A 172 -14.25 -2.71 13.06
CA VAL A 172 -13.50 -3.97 13.28
C VAL A 172 -12.81 -3.99 14.64
N GLY A 173 -12.23 -2.85 15.07
CA GLY A 173 -11.65 -2.68 16.41
C GLY A 173 -10.39 -3.49 16.67
N LEU A 174 -9.61 -3.85 15.64
CA LEU A 174 -8.34 -4.58 15.75
C LEU A 174 -7.15 -3.65 15.46
N ASP A 175 -6.20 -3.57 16.38
CA ASP A 175 -4.98 -2.76 16.24
C ASP A 175 -4.07 -3.23 15.08
N SER A 176 -4.25 -4.47 14.64
CA SER A 176 -3.56 -5.09 13.50
C SER A 176 -4.12 -4.67 12.14
N VAL A 177 -5.16 -3.83 12.09
CA VAL A 177 -5.71 -3.27 10.85
C VAL A 177 -5.55 -1.76 10.88
N ARG A 178 -4.86 -1.20 9.90
CA ARG A 178 -4.60 0.24 9.78
C ARG A 178 -4.84 0.72 8.35
N ILE A 179 -4.76 2.02 8.14
CA ILE A 179 -4.88 2.64 6.81
C ILE A 179 -3.51 2.65 6.14
N GLY A 180 -3.45 2.18 4.89
CA GLY A 180 -2.37 2.49 3.96
C GLY A 180 -2.79 3.67 3.09
N ILE A 181 -2.08 4.79 3.17
CA ILE A 181 -2.37 5.95 2.34
C ILE A 181 -1.52 5.94 1.07
N ASP A 182 -2.07 6.46 -0.03
CA ASP A 182 -1.33 6.72 -1.28
C ASP A 182 -1.60 8.16 -1.73
N SER A 183 -0.55 8.90 -1.97
CA SER A 183 -0.62 10.32 -2.31
C SER A 183 -1.37 10.59 -3.63
N TYR A 184 -1.31 9.69 -4.62
CA TYR A 184 -2.03 9.80 -5.89
C TYR A 184 -3.54 9.58 -5.71
N HIS A 185 -3.93 8.54 -4.96
CA HIS A 185 -5.34 8.27 -4.71
C HIS A 185 -5.97 9.40 -3.90
N MET A 186 -5.29 9.87 -2.86
CA MET A 186 -5.73 11.01 -2.05
C MET A 186 -5.85 12.30 -2.86
N ASN A 187 -4.94 12.56 -3.80
CA ASN A 187 -5.03 13.75 -4.67
C ASN A 187 -6.30 13.79 -5.53
N ILE A 188 -6.90 12.64 -5.82
CA ILE A 188 -8.14 12.53 -6.60
C ILE A 188 -9.38 12.61 -5.70
N GLU A 189 -9.34 12.00 -4.52
CA GLU A 189 -10.52 11.78 -3.69
C GLU A 189 -10.68 12.76 -2.53
N GLU A 190 -9.58 13.27 -1.98
CA GLU A 190 -9.61 14.13 -0.80
C GLU A 190 -9.53 15.62 -1.19
N ALA A 191 -10.40 16.44 -0.61
CA ALA A 191 -10.39 17.87 -0.86
C ALA A 191 -9.14 18.56 -0.27
N ASP A 192 -8.65 18.05 0.85
CA ASP A 192 -7.44 18.48 1.54
C ASP A 192 -6.72 17.23 2.11
N PRO A 193 -5.79 16.63 1.36
CA PRO A 193 -5.07 15.44 1.79
C PRO A 193 -4.32 15.62 3.12
N ALA A 194 -3.74 16.79 3.36
CA ALA A 194 -3.00 17.06 4.59
C ALA A 194 -3.93 17.10 5.82
N ALA A 195 -5.07 17.77 5.70
CA ALA A 195 -6.06 17.82 6.77
C ALA A 195 -6.63 16.44 7.10
N VAL A 196 -6.86 15.58 6.09
CA VAL A 196 -7.39 14.23 6.29
C VAL A 196 -6.34 13.32 6.94
N ILE A 197 -5.05 13.45 6.63
CA ILE A 197 -3.96 12.76 7.35
C ILE A 197 -4.00 13.12 8.83
N LEU A 198 -4.10 14.40 9.16
CA LEU A 198 -4.16 14.87 10.55
C LEU A 198 -5.41 14.33 11.28
N ALA A 199 -6.56 14.28 10.59
CA ALA A 199 -7.82 13.83 11.19
C ALA A 199 -7.86 12.32 11.52
N HIS A 200 -7.04 11.52 10.85
CA HIS A 200 -6.98 10.05 11.02
C HIS A 200 -5.61 9.56 11.49
N ALA A 201 -4.84 10.42 12.14
CA ALA A 201 -3.45 10.19 12.56
C ALA A 201 -3.22 8.83 13.24
N GLU A 202 -4.12 8.43 14.13
CA GLU A 202 -4.01 7.20 14.94
C GLU A 202 -4.19 5.91 14.12
N LEU A 203 -4.77 6.01 12.92
CA LEU A 203 -5.06 4.84 12.07
C LEU A 203 -4.07 4.67 10.93
N ILE A 204 -3.27 5.67 10.59
CA ILE A 204 -2.32 5.59 9.49
C ILE A 204 -1.14 4.69 9.88
N GLY A 205 -0.89 3.65 9.10
CA GLY A 205 0.18 2.67 9.36
C GLY A 205 1.17 2.52 8.21
N HIS A 206 0.80 2.91 6.99
CA HIS A 206 1.67 2.83 5.82
C HIS A 206 1.41 4.00 4.86
N ALA A 207 2.42 4.35 4.06
CA ALA A 207 2.32 5.46 3.11
C ALA A 207 3.02 5.11 1.79
N GLN A 208 2.28 5.21 0.68
CA GLN A 208 2.83 5.13 -0.67
C GLN A 208 2.84 6.50 -1.33
N VAL A 209 3.82 6.70 -2.20
CA VAL A 209 4.08 7.98 -2.84
C VAL A 209 4.17 7.87 -4.36
N SER A 210 3.37 8.66 -5.04
CA SER A 210 3.48 9.03 -6.44
C SER A 210 2.90 10.42 -6.65
N ASP A 211 3.23 11.08 -7.76
CA ASP A 211 2.70 12.41 -8.02
C ASP A 211 1.26 12.36 -8.54
N SER A 212 0.61 13.50 -8.66
CA SER A 212 -0.77 13.69 -9.10
C SER A 212 -1.14 13.03 -10.43
N ASN A 213 -0.16 12.68 -11.24
CA ASN A 213 -0.29 12.02 -12.55
C ASN A 213 0.18 10.54 -12.55
N ARG A 214 0.35 9.94 -11.35
CA ARG A 214 0.86 8.57 -11.13
C ARG A 214 2.31 8.36 -11.61
N PHE A 215 3.07 9.41 -11.91
CA PHE A 215 4.50 9.35 -12.14
C PHE A 215 5.27 9.55 -10.82
N GLN A 216 6.62 9.49 -10.91
CA GLN A 216 7.46 9.68 -9.73
C GLN A 216 7.26 11.07 -9.09
N PRO A 217 7.42 11.21 -7.78
CA PRO A 217 7.37 12.48 -7.07
C PRO A 217 8.21 13.58 -7.74
N GLY A 218 7.59 14.74 -7.95
CA GLY A 218 8.16 15.90 -8.66
C GLY A 218 7.82 15.95 -10.15
N ALA A 219 7.13 14.97 -10.70
CA ALA A 219 6.68 14.98 -12.10
C ALA A 219 5.26 15.53 -12.30
N GLY A 220 4.56 15.88 -11.23
CA GLY A 220 3.19 16.41 -11.23
C GLY A 220 3.08 17.72 -10.45
N HIS A 221 1.96 17.89 -9.74
CA HIS A 221 1.64 19.14 -9.03
C HIS A 221 1.13 18.91 -7.59
N LEU A 222 1.43 17.77 -6.99
CA LEU A 222 1.05 17.49 -5.61
C LEU A 222 1.76 18.47 -4.66
N ASP A 223 1.04 18.96 -3.65
CA ASP A 223 1.63 19.81 -2.59
C ASP A 223 2.42 18.94 -1.61
N TRP A 224 3.62 18.57 -2.01
CA TRP A 224 4.52 17.73 -1.23
C TRP A 224 4.86 18.31 0.15
N PRO A 225 5.17 19.62 0.29
CA PRO A 225 5.40 20.20 1.62
C PRO A 225 4.22 20.03 2.57
N ALA A 226 2.99 20.28 2.12
CA ALA A 226 1.80 20.10 2.95
C ALA A 226 1.57 18.62 3.32
N TRP A 227 1.68 17.71 2.35
CA TRP A 227 1.48 16.28 2.55
C TRP A 227 2.52 15.66 3.50
N LEU A 228 3.81 15.94 3.28
CA LEU A 228 4.91 15.48 4.14
C LEU A 228 4.86 16.12 5.52
N GLY A 229 4.50 17.40 5.59
CA GLY A 229 4.33 18.13 6.85
C GLY A 229 3.24 17.53 7.73
N ALA A 230 2.14 17.05 7.14
CA ALA A 230 1.11 16.32 7.88
C ALA A 230 1.64 15.01 8.46
N LEU A 231 2.41 14.23 7.70
CA LEU A 231 3.04 13.00 8.20
C LEU A 231 4.03 13.26 9.35
N HIS A 232 4.83 14.33 9.27
CA HIS A 232 5.68 14.74 10.38
C HIS A 232 4.87 15.11 11.62
N THR A 233 3.77 15.84 11.44
CA THR A 233 2.92 16.29 12.54
C THR A 233 2.30 15.11 13.30
N ILE A 234 1.90 14.06 12.60
CA ILE A 234 1.35 12.85 13.25
C ILE A 234 2.43 11.90 13.79
N GLY A 235 3.71 12.21 13.60
CA GLY A 235 4.82 11.37 14.04
C GLY A 235 4.97 10.07 13.25
N TYR A 236 4.59 10.06 11.96
CA TYR A 236 4.74 8.87 11.12
C TYR A 236 6.21 8.44 11.05
N ASP A 237 6.50 7.18 11.40
CA ASP A 237 7.84 6.60 11.51
C ASP A 237 8.10 5.45 10.51
N GLY A 238 7.10 5.12 9.68
CA GLY A 238 7.20 4.14 8.60
C GLY A 238 8.00 4.62 7.39
N HIS A 239 7.91 3.87 6.31
CA HIS A 239 8.57 4.20 5.04
C HIS A 239 7.57 4.85 4.06
N LEU A 240 8.06 5.82 3.29
CA LEU A 240 7.38 6.32 2.10
C LEU A 240 7.74 5.41 0.93
N ALA A 241 6.84 4.53 0.54
CA ALA A 241 7.09 3.54 -0.50
C ALA A 241 6.75 4.11 -1.89
N LEU A 242 7.72 4.20 -2.77
CA LEU A 242 7.50 4.64 -4.15
C LEU A 242 6.67 3.60 -4.91
N GLU A 243 5.46 3.99 -5.31
CA GLU A 243 4.56 3.22 -6.16
C GLU A 243 4.06 4.09 -7.31
N CYS A 244 4.65 3.99 -8.47
CA CYS A 244 4.36 4.88 -9.59
C CYS A 244 4.65 4.24 -10.95
N ARG A 245 4.24 4.92 -12.00
CA ARG A 245 4.85 4.78 -13.33
C ARG A 245 6.08 5.69 -13.39
N LEU A 246 7.01 5.37 -14.26
CA LEU A 246 8.21 6.19 -14.46
C LEU A 246 8.11 6.94 -15.78
N THR A 247 8.52 8.21 -15.79
CA THR A 247 8.66 9.01 -17.01
C THR A 247 10.11 9.47 -17.17
N GLY A 248 10.58 9.56 -18.42
CA GLY A 248 11.99 9.80 -18.72
C GLY A 248 12.82 8.52 -18.68
N ASP A 249 14.08 8.61 -18.35
CA ASP A 249 14.94 7.46 -18.11
C ASP A 249 14.52 6.79 -16.78
N PRO A 250 14.12 5.50 -16.77
CA PRO A 250 13.59 4.86 -15.58
C PRO A 250 14.59 4.81 -14.42
N VAL A 251 15.87 4.60 -14.69
CA VAL A 251 16.92 4.51 -13.67
C VAL A 251 17.11 5.86 -12.99
N GLU A 252 17.22 6.93 -13.77
CA GLU A 252 17.36 8.29 -13.25
C GLU A 252 16.08 8.76 -12.54
N ALA A 253 14.90 8.40 -13.05
CA ALA A 253 13.63 8.72 -12.41
C ALA A 253 13.56 8.15 -10.99
N VAL A 254 13.82 6.84 -10.83
CA VAL A 254 13.85 6.19 -9.51
C VAL A 254 14.94 6.80 -8.61
N ARG A 255 16.14 7.01 -9.14
CA ARG A 255 17.29 7.57 -8.41
C ARG A 255 17.01 8.97 -7.85
N SER A 256 16.19 9.76 -8.52
CA SER A 256 15.90 11.15 -8.15
C SER A 256 14.98 11.31 -6.95
N VAL A 257 14.15 10.30 -6.64
CA VAL A 257 13.02 10.41 -5.70
C VAL A 257 13.45 10.68 -4.26
N PRO A 258 14.39 9.95 -3.64
CA PRO A 258 14.77 10.22 -2.25
C PRO A 258 15.28 11.65 -2.04
N ALA A 259 16.10 12.15 -2.98
CA ALA A 259 16.61 13.51 -2.91
C ALA A 259 15.50 14.55 -3.12
N PHE A 260 14.51 14.28 -3.97
CA PHE A 260 13.35 15.14 -4.14
C PHE A 260 12.51 15.21 -2.87
N LEU A 261 12.09 14.08 -2.30
CA LEU A 261 11.28 14.02 -1.08
C LEU A 261 11.98 14.73 0.09
N LYS A 262 13.28 14.50 0.26
CA LYS A 262 14.07 15.19 1.30
C LYS A 262 14.05 16.72 1.13
N ARG A 263 14.19 17.24 -0.11
CA ARG A 263 14.10 18.69 -0.37
C ARG A 263 12.70 19.25 -0.14
N SER A 264 11.68 18.41 -0.30
CA SER A 264 10.27 18.77 -0.13
C SER A 264 9.78 18.66 1.32
N GLY A 265 10.65 18.19 2.25
CA GLY A 265 10.33 18.14 3.68
C GLY A 265 10.24 16.73 4.30
N ALA A 266 10.67 15.66 3.61
CA ALA A 266 10.70 14.31 4.18
C ALA A 266 11.78 14.12 5.26
#